data_d22827c471e6731db3111d433d31196a
#
_entry.id   d22827c471e6731db3111d433d31196a
#
_cell.length_a   1.000
_cell.length_b   1.000
_cell.length_c   1.000
_cell.angle_alpha   90.00
_cell.angle_beta   90.00
_cell.angle_gamma   90.00
#
_symmetry.space_group_name_H-M   'P 1'
#
loop_
_entity.id
_entity.type
_entity.pdbx_description
1 polymer ?
#
loop_
_entity_poly.entity_id
_entity_poly.type
_entity_poly.pdbx_seq_one_letter_code
_entity_poly.pdbx_strand_id
1 'polypeptide(L)'
;MCIRDSYKDFVRGGANLDAESQKKLRELNSEISMLQLTFGQNMQKETNAFQLIVDKEEDLAGLPQNLIASAAETAKEAGMEGKWIFTLHNPSVMPFLQYADNRDLREKIFKGYINRGNNGNEYDNKEVVRKLLKARLEKAKLMGYENYASFALEERMAKTPDAVYKLLDQIWTPTLSKAKEELADINAEIKKDGKTFTAEGWDWRYYADRAKKAKFDLDENQVRPYLKLENVRDGVFYVANKLYGITFTQLDNLPLPHPCLLYTSDAADDMQ
;
A
#
# COMPACT_ATOMS: atom_id res chain seq x y z
N MET A 1 -3.58 -8.28 31.18
CA MET A 1 -4.86 -7.89 30.56
C MET A 1 -5.58 -6.95 31.53
N CYS A 2 -5.97 -5.78 31.09
CA CYS A 2 -6.66 -4.79 31.94
C CYS A 2 -8.17 -5.10 31.95
N ILE A 3 -8.77 -5.27 33.14
CA ILE A 3 -10.22 -5.56 33.30
C ILE A 3 -11.07 -4.48 32.58
N ARG A 4 -10.63 -3.23 32.64
CA ARG A 4 -11.28 -2.11 31.96
C ARG A 4 -11.34 -2.30 30.44
N ASP A 5 -10.26 -2.76 29.82
CA ASP A 5 -10.19 -2.93 28.37
C ASP A 5 -11.11 -4.07 27.93
N SER A 6 -11.07 -5.19 28.66
CA SER A 6 -12.00 -6.32 28.42
C SER A 6 -13.47 -5.91 28.57
N TYR A 7 -13.81 -5.12 29.62
CA TYR A 7 -15.17 -4.61 29.78
C TYR A 7 -15.62 -3.78 28.58
N LYS A 8 -14.76 -2.86 28.13
CA LYS A 8 -15.05 -2.02 26.96
C LYS A 8 -15.23 -2.83 25.68
N ASP A 9 -14.40 -3.84 25.47
CA ASP A 9 -14.52 -4.72 24.31
C ASP A 9 -15.87 -5.44 24.29
N PHE A 10 -16.33 -5.95 25.43
CA PHE A 10 -17.66 -6.55 25.56
C PHE A 10 -18.79 -5.55 25.31
N VAL A 11 -18.73 -4.36 25.89
CA VAL A 11 -19.72 -3.30 25.68
C VAL A 11 -19.76 -2.89 24.20
N ARG A 12 -18.62 -2.66 23.60
CA ARG A 12 -18.49 -2.32 22.16
C ARG A 12 -18.86 -3.48 21.23
N GLY A 13 -18.80 -4.71 21.76
CA GLY A 13 -19.33 -5.91 21.12
C GLY A 13 -20.85 -6.05 21.24
N GLY A 14 -21.52 -5.15 22.00
CA GLY A 14 -22.99 -5.11 22.14
C GLY A 14 -23.52 -5.82 23.39
N ALA A 15 -22.70 -6.11 24.40
CA ALA A 15 -23.13 -6.81 25.60
C ALA A 15 -24.27 -6.10 26.35
N ASN A 16 -24.34 -4.76 26.28
CA ASN A 16 -25.37 -3.95 26.93
C ASN A 16 -26.63 -3.70 26.08
N LEU A 17 -26.66 -4.23 24.85
CA LEU A 17 -27.82 -4.10 23.98
C LEU A 17 -28.89 -5.14 24.33
N ASP A 18 -30.14 -4.82 24.02
CA ASP A 18 -31.23 -5.80 24.07
C ASP A 18 -31.06 -6.87 22.98
N ALA A 19 -31.82 -7.98 23.09
CA ALA A 19 -31.68 -9.13 22.21
C ALA A 19 -31.91 -8.81 20.71
N GLU A 20 -32.83 -7.91 20.40
CA GLU A 20 -33.12 -7.49 19.03
C GLU A 20 -31.95 -6.66 18.46
N SER A 21 -31.48 -5.69 19.21
CA SER A 21 -30.33 -4.86 18.87
C SER A 21 -29.05 -5.68 18.73
N GLN A 22 -28.84 -6.69 19.59
CA GLN A 22 -27.71 -7.63 19.45
C GLN A 22 -27.79 -8.44 18.16
N LYS A 23 -29.00 -8.91 17.79
CA LYS A 23 -29.20 -9.60 16.50
C LYS A 23 -28.86 -8.70 15.34
N LYS A 24 -29.37 -7.48 15.33
CA LYS A 24 -29.06 -6.48 14.28
C LYS A 24 -27.57 -6.14 14.21
N LEU A 25 -26.88 -6.04 15.35
CA LEU A 25 -25.44 -5.81 15.41
C LEU A 25 -24.65 -6.96 14.76
N ARG A 26 -25.05 -8.21 15.01
CA ARG A 26 -24.43 -9.39 14.37
C ARG A 26 -24.62 -9.37 12.85
N GLU A 27 -25.81 -9.05 12.37
CA GLU A 27 -26.12 -8.92 10.95
C GLU A 27 -25.25 -7.82 10.29
N LEU A 28 -25.18 -6.63 10.90
CA LEU A 28 -24.35 -5.54 10.43
C LEU A 28 -22.85 -5.88 10.43
N ASN A 29 -22.37 -6.57 11.47
CA ASN A 29 -20.97 -7.00 11.51
C ASN A 29 -20.64 -8.00 10.40
N SER A 30 -21.55 -8.95 10.14
CA SER A 30 -21.40 -9.91 9.04
C SER A 30 -21.39 -9.19 7.68
N GLU A 31 -22.34 -8.29 7.46
CA GLU A 31 -22.40 -7.48 6.23
C GLU A 31 -21.14 -6.65 6.02
N ILE A 32 -20.67 -5.93 7.05
CA ILE A 32 -19.44 -5.13 7.01
C ILE A 32 -18.24 -6.01 6.65
N SER A 33 -18.11 -7.20 7.28
CA SER A 33 -17.01 -8.12 7.02
C SER A 33 -17.03 -8.63 5.58
N MET A 34 -18.20 -9.00 5.06
CA MET A 34 -18.36 -9.46 3.67
C MET A 34 -18.06 -8.35 2.66
N LEU A 35 -18.51 -7.13 2.93
CA LEU A 35 -18.23 -5.98 2.06
C LEU A 35 -16.73 -5.62 2.05
N GLN A 36 -16.05 -5.71 3.19
CA GLN A 36 -14.60 -5.50 3.28
C GLN A 36 -13.83 -6.58 2.51
N LEU A 37 -14.24 -7.83 2.65
CA LEU A 37 -13.67 -8.95 1.89
C LEU A 37 -13.86 -8.75 0.39
N THR A 38 -15.07 -8.41 -0.04
CA THR A 38 -15.41 -8.14 -1.46
C THR A 38 -14.57 -6.99 -2.01
N PHE A 39 -14.44 -5.90 -1.25
CA PHE A 39 -13.58 -4.78 -1.63
C PHE A 39 -12.14 -5.21 -1.88
N GLY A 40 -11.56 -5.96 -0.95
CA GLY A 40 -10.18 -6.46 -1.06
C GLY A 40 -10.00 -7.41 -2.25
N GLN A 41 -10.93 -8.34 -2.43
CA GLN A 41 -10.90 -9.29 -3.55
C GLN A 41 -11.02 -8.59 -4.91
N ASN A 42 -11.91 -7.59 -5.05
CA ASN A 42 -12.05 -6.82 -6.27
C ASN A 42 -10.76 -6.05 -6.60
N MET A 43 -10.15 -5.39 -5.59
CA MET A 43 -8.87 -4.71 -5.76
C MET A 43 -7.77 -5.67 -6.22
N GLN A 44 -7.71 -6.87 -5.64
CA GLN A 44 -6.73 -7.89 -6.01
C GLN A 44 -6.96 -8.42 -7.42
N LYS A 45 -8.20 -8.72 -7.78
CA LYS A 45 -8.56 -9.22 -9.12
C LYS A 45 -8.21 -8.20 -10.20
N GLU A 46 -8.54 -6.92 -10.01
CA GLU A 46 -8.14 -5.88 -10.96
C GLU A 46 -6.63 -5.68 -11.04
N THR A 47 -5.93 -5.76 -9.90
CA THR A 47 -4.46 -5.70 -9.91
C THR A 47 -3.87 -6.84 -10.74
N ASN A 48 -4.41 -8.04 -10.62
CA ASN A 48 -3.94 -9.23 -11.35
C ASN A 48 -4.34 -9.22 -12.82
N ALA A 49 -5.49 -8.63 -13.16
CA ALA A 49 -6.01 -8.61 -14.53
C ALA A 49 -5.31 -7.58 -15.41
N PHE A 50 -4.71 -6.54 -14.84
CA PHE A 50 -4.06 -5.49 -15.62
C PHE A 50 -2.70 -5.94 -16.15
N GLN A 51 -2.49 -5.71 -17.43
CA GLN A 51 -1.20 -5.93 -18.11
C GLN A 51 -0.88 -4.74 -19.00
N LEU A 52 0.28 -4.12 -18.77
CA LEU A 52 0.89 -3.19 -19.73
C LEU A 52 1.86 -3.98 -20.59
N ILE A 53 1.46 -4.29 -21.81
CA ILE A 53 2.28 -5.03 -22.77
C ILE A 53 3.13 -4.04 -23.55
N VAL A 54 4.43 -4.26 -23.57
CA VAL A 54 5.41 -3.51 -24.36
C VAL A 54 5.98 -4.44 -25.41
N ASP A 55 5.89 -4.01 -26.68
CA ASP A 55 6.31 -4.79 -27.84
C ASP A 55 7.67 -4.34 -28.40
N LYS A 56 8.12 -3.13 -28.06
CA LYS A 56 9.31 -2.52 -28.65
C LYS A 56 10.38 -2.31 -27.58
N GLU A 57 11.60 -2.70 -27.88
CA GLU A 57 12.74 -2.54 -26.99
C GLU A 57 13.07 -1.06 -26.70
N GLU A 58 12.81 -0.16 -27.67
CA GLU A 58 12.99 1.29 -27.48
C GLU A 58 12.14 1.87 -26.35
N ASP A 59 10.96 1.28 -26.09
CA ASP A 59 10.03 1.69 -25.03
C ASP A 59 10.47 1.27 -23.62
N LEU A 60 11.54 0.47 -23.51
CA LEU A 60 12.15 0.06 -22.25
C LEU A 60 13.22 1.04 -21.75
N ALA A 61 13.49 2.10 -22.52
CA ALA A 61 14.50 3.09 -22.17
C ALA A 61 14.28 3.63 -20.74
N GLY A 62 15.39 3.77 -20.00
CA GLY A 62 15.40 4.21 -18.60
C GLY A 62 15.14 3.12 -17.56
N LEU A 63 14.53 1.99 -17.94
CA LEU A 63 14.17 0.93 -16.99
C LEU A 63 15.39 0.12 -16.50
N PRO A 64 15.46 -0.25 -15.21
CA PRO A 64 16.50 -1.12 -14.68
C PRO A 64 16.45 -2.53 -15.31
N GLN A 65 17.62 -3.13 -15.58
CA GLN A 65 17.73 -4.45 -16.23
C GLN A 65 16.96 -5.57 -15.50
N ASN A 66 16.97 -5.56 -14.18
CA ASN A 66 16.23 -6.55 -13.38
C ASN A 66 14.70 -6.42 -13.55
N LEU A 67 14.19 -5.19 -13.75
CA LEU A 67 12.77 -4.96 -14.00
C LEU A 67 12.40 -5.45 -15.43
N ILE A 68 13.26 -5.17 -16.42
CA ILE A 68 13.10 -5.67 -17.79
C ILE A 68 13.08 -7.20 -17.81
N ALA A 69 14.04 -7.84 -17.13
CA ALA A 69 14.12 -9.30 -17.04
C ALA A 69 12.86 -9.92 -16.39
N SER A 70 12.39 -9.33 -15.29
CA SER A 70 11.15 -9.78 -14.63
C SER A 70 9.92 -9.61 -15.53
N ALA A 71 9.84 -8.50 -16.29
CA ALA A 71 8.74 -8.27 -17.23
C ALA A 71 8.76 -9.24 -18.43
N ALA A 72 9.96 -9.62 -18.91
CA ALA A 72 10.13 -10.63 -19.94
C ALA A 72 9.68 -12.02 -19.47
N GLU A 73 10.02 -12.40 -18.21
CA GLU A 73 9.57 -13.68 -17.64
C GLU A 73 8.05 -13.70 -17.46
N THR A 74 7.45 -12.61 -16.96
CA THR A 74 5.98 -12.48 -16.87
C THR A 74 5.31 -12.62 -18.25
N ALA A 75 5.92 -12.04 -19.30
CA ALA A 75 5.41 -12.17 -20.67
C ALA A 75 5.52 -13.62 -21.19
N LYS A 76 6.62 -14.29 -20.91
CA LYS A 76 6.83 -15.70 -21.26
C LYS A 76 5.82 -16.63 -20.56
N GLU A 77 5.56 -16.44 -19.26
CA GLU A 77 4.54 -17.15 -18.52
C GLU A 77 3.13 -16.93 -19.09
N ALA A 78 2.87 -15.75 -19.66
CA ALA A 78 1.63 -15.42 -20.35
C ALA A 78 1.57 -15.88 -21.82
N GLY A 79 2.59 -16.61 -22.30
CA GLY A 79 2.68 -17.08 -23.70
C GLY A 79 3.00 -15.98 -24.72
N MET A 80 3.56 -14.87 -24.29
CA MET A 80 3.93 -13.71 -25.11
C MET A 80 5.45 -13.53 -25.19
N GLU A 81 6.16 -14.58 -25.59
CA GLU A 81 7.62 -14.55 -25.70
C GLU A 81 8.08 -13.45 -26.69
N GLY A 82 9.15 -12.73 -26.32
CA GLY A 82 9.66 -11.58 -27.09
C GLY A 82 8.99 -10.24 -26.76
N LYS A 83 8.08 -10.21 -25.78
CA LYS A 83 7.46 -9.00 -25.24
C LYS A 83 7.80 -8.81 -23.76
N TRP A 84 7.32 -7.71 -23.19
CA TRP A 84 7.47 -7.39 -21.76
C TRP A 84 6.10 -7.03 -21.18
N ILE A 85 5.76 -7.64 -20.05
CA ILE A 85 4.51 -7.36 -19.33
C ILE A 85 4.83 -6.71 -17.99
N PHE A 86 4.35 -5.48 -17.80
CA PHE A 86 4.38 -4.78 -16.53
C PHE A 86 3.01 -4.82 -15.88
N THR A 87 2.98 -5.06 -14.58
CA THR A 87 1.75 -5.25 -13.78
C THR A 87 1.54 -4.12 -12.78
N LEU A 88 0.38 -4.09 -12.12
CA LEU A 88 0.10 -3.11 -11.07
C LEU A 88 0.63 -3.52 -9.67
N HIS A 89 1.37 -4.62 -9.57
CA HIS A 89 2.04 -4.97 -8.33
C HIS A 89 3.17 -3.97 -8.03
N ASN A 90 3.34 -3.59 -6.76
CA ASN A 90 4.28 -2.56 -6.36
C ASN A 90 5.71 -2.75 -6.89
N PRO A 91 6.28 -3.98 -6.92
CA PRO A 91 7.62 -4.19 -7.48
C PRO A 91 7.74 -3.91 -8.99
N SER A 92 6.61 -3.89 -9.73
CA SER A 92 6.55 -3.58 -11.15
C SER A 92 6.17 -2.12 -11.41
N VAL A 93 5.00 -1.66 -10.88
CA VAL A 93 4.46 -0.32 -11.19
C VAL A 93 5.33 0.81 -10.63
N MET A 94 5.86 0.68 -9.40
CA MET A 94 6.60 1.77 -8.77
C MET A 94 7.93 2.08 -9.49
N PRO A 95 8.81 1.09 -9.76
CA PRO A 95 10.02 1.35 -10.54
C PRO A 95 9.70 1.76 -11.99
N PHE A 96 8.61 1.24 -12.60
CA PHE A 96 8.21 1.68 -13.93
C PHE A 96 7.91 3.18 -13.96
N LEU A 97 7.10 3.68 -13.01
CA LEU A 97 6.79 5.10 -12.89
C LEU A 97 8.00 5.99 -12.55
N GLN A 98 9.01 5.40 -11.91
CA GLN A 98 10.22 6.11 -11.50
C GLN A 98 11.25 6.22 -12.63
N TYR A 99 11.38 5.19 -13.47
CA TYR A 99 12.50 5.07 -14.39
C TYR A 99 12.13 5.06 -15.87
N ALA A 100 10.92 4.65 -16.27
CA ALA A 100 10.56 4.57 -17.69
C ALA A 100 10.63 5.94 -18.38
N ASP A 101 11.40 6.07 -19.47
CA ASP A 101 11.49 7.31 -20.22
C ASP A 101 10.20 7.60 -21.02
N ASN A 102 9.49 6.54 -21.47
CA ASN A 102 8.25 6.69 -22.23
C ASN A 102 7.11 7.22 -21.35
N ARG A 103 6.76 8.50 -21.55
CA ARG A 103 5.72 9.20 -20.79
C ARG A 103 4.33 8.60 -20.97
N ASP A 104 3.98 8.18 -22.19
CA ASP A 104 2.64 7.64 -22.50
C ASP A 104 2.42 6.29 -21.81
N LEU A 105 3.47 5.49 -21.69
CA LEU A 105 3.42 4.24 -20.95
C LEU A 105 3.34 4.48 -19.43
N ARG A 106 4.02 5.51 -18.90
CA ARG A 106 3.84 5.93 -17.50
C ARG A 106 2.40 6.34 -17.23
N GLU A 107 1.79 7.14 -18.13
CA GLU A 107 0.38 7.53 -18.02
C GLU A 107 -0.55 6.32 -17.98
N LYS A 108 -0.36 5.36 -18.92
CA LYS A 108 -1.20 4.14 -18.99
C LYS A 108 -1.14 3.34 -17.71
N ILE A 109 0.06 3.03 -17.22
CA ILE A 109 0.20 2.21 -15.99
C ILE A 109 -0.27 2.97 -14.75
N PHE A 110 -0.03 4.29 -14.68
CA PHE A 110 -0.52 5.14 -13.60
C PHE A 110 -2.06 5.16 -13.54
N LYS A 111 -2.71 5.39 -14.68
CA LYS A 111 -4.18 5.34 -14.77
C LYS A 111 -4.73 3.97 -14.41
N GLY A 112 -4.08 2.89 -14.83
CA GLY A 112 -4.42 1.54 -14.41
C GLY A 112 -4.34 1.40 -12.88
N TYR A 113 -3.28 1.92 -12.29
CA TYR A 113 -3.04 1.81 -10.84
C TYR A 113 -4.05 2.59 -9.99
N ILE A 114 -4.35 3.85 -10.34
CA ILE A 114 -5.25 4.71 -9.54
C ILE A 114 -6.73 4.39 -9.75
N ASN A 115 -7.11 3.78 -10.88
CA ASN A 115 -8.50 3.46 -11.20
C ASN A 115 -8.91 2.04 -10.77
N ARG A 116 -8.09 1.31 -10.05
CA ARG A 116 -8.47 -0.01 -9.52
C ARG A 116 -9.74 0.08 -8.66
N GLY A 117 -10.71 -0.76 -8.92
CA GLY A 117 -12.02 -0.73 -8.27
C GLY A 117 -12.93 0.42 -8.73
N ASN A 118 -12.61 1.11 -9.83
CA ASN A 118 -13.36 2.26 -10.36
C ASN A 118 -13.54 2.22 -11.89
N ASN A 119 -13.50 1.05 -12.49
CA ASN A 119 -13.55 0.89 -13.96
C ASN A 119 -14.95 0.58 -14.51
N GLY A 120 -15.98 0.53 -13.68
CA GLY A 120 -17.35 0.19 -14.11
C GLY A 120 -17.53 -1.25 -14.57
N ASN A 121 -16.60 -2.13 -14.25
CA ASN A 121 -16.60 -3.55 -14.54
C ASN A 121 -17.12 -4.38 -13.34
N GLU A 122 -17.02 -5.71 -13.43
CA GLU A 122 -17.44 -6.63 -12.35
C GLU A 122 -16.66 -6.47 -11.02
N TYR A 123 -15.51 -5.79 -11.04
CA TYR A 123 -14.66 -5.51 -9.88
C TYR A 123 -14.83 -4.08 -9.34
N ASP A 124 -15.82 -3.34 -9.84
CA ASP A 124 -16.07 -1.97 -9.40
C ASP A 124 -16.52 -1.91 -7.93
N ASN A 125 -15.83 -1.11 -7.14
CA ASN A 125 -16.04 -1.02 -5.70
C ASN A 125 -16.96 0.14 -5.27
N LYS A 126 -17.48 0.97 -6.18
CA LYS A 126 -18.33 2.14 -5.82
C LYS A 126 -19.53 1.74 -4.98
N GLU A 127 -20.28 0.71 -5.42
CA GLU A 127 -21.43 0.22 -4.67
C GLU A 127 -21.04 -0.50 -3.38
N VAL A 128 -19.92 -1.22 -3.37
CA VAL A 128 -19.38 -1.86 -2.17
C VAL A 128 -19.06 -0.81 -1.10
N VAL A 129 -18.38 0.28 -1.48
CA VAL A 129 -18.07 1.41 -0.59
C VAL A 129 -19.33 2.07 -0.08
N ARG A 130 -20.33 2.34 -0.94
CA ARG A 130 -21.60 2.95 -0.53
C ARG A 130 -22.33 2.12 0.51
N LYS A 131 -22.43 0.80 0.29
CA LYS A 131 -23.05 -0.14 1.24
C LYS A 131 -22.25 -0.21 2.55
N LEU A 132 -20.93 -0.31 2.45
CA LEU A 132 -20.05 -0.36 3.62
C LEU A 132 -20.18 0.88 4.51
N LEU A 133 -20.22 2.08 3.91
CA LEU A 133 -20.40 3.33 4.66
C LEU A 133 -21.78 3.39 5.32
N LYS A 134 -22.83 2.92 4.64
CA LYS A 134 -24.19 2.84 5.22
C LYS A 134 -24.23 1.89 6.41
N ALA A 135 -23.73 0.67 6.26
CA ALA A 135 -23.72 -0.33 7.33
C ALA A 135 -22.89 0.14 8.53
N ARG A 136 -21.75 0.80 8.31
CA ARG A 136 -20.94 1.41 9.38
C ARG A 136 -21.69 2.52 10.12
N LEU A 137 -22.44 3.37 9.40
CA LEU A 137 -23.27 4.41 10.03
C LEU A 137 -24.39 3.80 10.87
N GLU A 138 -25.08 2.78 10.35
CA GLU A 138 -26.13 2.06 11.08
C GLU A 138 -25.57 1.40 12.34
N LYS A 139 -24.41 0.75 12.24
CA LYS A 139 -23.71 0.19 13.41
C LYS A 139 -23.40 1.27 14.44
N ALA A 140 -22.84 2.40 14.03
CA ALA A 140 -22.51 3.50 14.95
C ALA A 140 -23.74 4.01 15.67
N LYS A 141 -24.84 4.23 14.96
CA LYS A 141 -26.12 4.68 15.54
C LYS A 141 -26.71 3.65 16.52
N LEU A 142 -26.65 2.37 16.17
CA LEU A 142 -27.08 1.27 17.04
C LEU A 142 -26.30 1.26 18.36
N MET A 143 -25.02 1.59 18.30
CA MET A 143 -24.12 1.68 19.46
C MET A 143 -24.20 3.04 20.20
N GLY A 144 -25.11 3.95 19.80
CA GLY A 144 -25.32 5.26 20.46
C GLY A 144 -24.39 6.38 20.02
N TYR A 145 -23.69 6.23 18.89
CA TYR A 145 -22.80 7.25 18.36
C TYR A 145 -23.43 7.99 17.16
N GLU A 146 -23.13 9.27 17.05
CA GLU A 146 -23.60 10.10 15.94
C GLU A 146 -23.15 9.58 14.56
N ASN A 147 -21.89 9.16 14.47
CA ASN A 147 -21.26 8.67 13.25
C ASN A 147 -20.20 7.62 13.54
N TYR A 148 -19.72 6.93 12.48
CA TYR A 148 -18.74 5.85 12.63
C TYR A 148 -17.36 6.36 13.07
N ALA A 149 -16.99 7.59 12.71
CA ALA A 149 -15.71 8.16 13.14
C ALA A 149 -15.67 8.34 14.66
N SER A 150 -16.73 8.87 15.27
CA SER A 150 -16.87 9.00 16.73
C SER A 150 -16.80 7.65 17.42
N PHE A 151 -17.49 6.62 16.90
CA PHE A 151 -17.41 5.25 17.40
C PHE A 151 -15.98 4.68 17.31
N ALA A 152 -15.32 4.83 16.16
CA ALA A 152 -14.00 4.26 15.94
C ALA A 152 -12.88 4.96 16.74
N LEU A 153 -13.00 6.27 16.93
CA LEU A 153 -11.95 7.09 17.58
C LEU A 153 -12.00 7.03 19.12
N GLU A 154 -13.10 6.64 19.73
CA GLU A 154 -13.23 6.61 21.19
C GLU A 154 -12.07 5.88 21.87
N GLU A 155 -11.63 4.75 21.32
CA GLU A 155 -10.52 3.94 21.85
C GLU A 155 -9.17 4.24 21.15
N ARG A 156 -9.10 5.29 20.33
CA ARG A 156 -7.87 5.73 19.70
C ARG A 156 -7.26 6.92 20.43
N MET A 157 -5.99 7.24 20.16
CA MET A 157 -5.28 8.36 20.80
C MET A 157 -6.01 9.69 20.62
N ALA A 158 -6.56 9.95 19.44
CA ALA A 158 -7.24 11.22 19.12
C ALA A 158 -8.59 11.38 19.84
N LYS A 159 -9.27 10.29 20.24
CA LYS A 159 -10.57 10.26 20.92
C LYS A 159 -11.75 10.82 20.12
N THR A 160 -11.60 11.93 19.42
CA THR A 160 -12.67 12.63 18.72
C THR A 160 -12.27 13.00 17.29
N PRO A 161 -13.25 13.11 16.36
CA PRO A 161 -12.98 13.64 15.01
C PRO A 161 -12.34 15.03 15.02
N ASP A 162 -12.76 15.92 15.91
CA ASP A 162 -12.20 17.27 16.01
C ASP A 162 -10.71 17.27 16.34
N ALA A 163 -10.27 16.36 17.22
CA ALA A 163 -8.85 16.24 17.54
C ALA A 163 -8.04 15.77 16.31
N VAL A 164 -8.62 14.91 15.47
CA VAL A 164 -8.01 14.48 14.20
C VAL A 164 -7.90 15.66 13.24
N TYR A 165 -8.99 16.42 13.02
CA TYR A 165 -8.96 17.59 12.14
C TYR A 165 -7.99 18.65 12.62
N LYS A 166 -7.95 18.90 13.93
CA LYS A 166 -6.98 19.86 14.51
C LYS A 166 -5.53 19.48 14.18
N LEU A 167 -5.18 18.21 14.27
CA LEU A 167 -3.85 17.73 13.89
C LEU A 167 -3.61 17.86 12.39
N LEU A 168 -4.59 17.46 11.57
CA LEU A 168 -4.49 17.55 10.11
C LEU A 168 -4.31 18.99 9.64
N ASP A 169 -5.06 19.93 10.21
CA ASP A 169 -4.97 21.36 9.85
C ASP A 169 -3.60 21.95 10.22
N GLN A 170 -3.03 21.53 11.35
CA GLN A 170 -1.66 21.94 11.74
C GLN A 170 -0.60 21.48 10.73
N ILE A 171 -0.79 20.31 10.13
CA ILE A 171 0.16 19.72 9.18
C ILE A 171 -0.13 20.24 7.76
N TRP A 172 -1.39 20.44 7.40
CA TRP A 172 -1.82 20.72 6.04
C TRP A 172 -1.17 21.96 5.44
N THR A 173 -1.21 23.07 6.16
CA THR A 173 -0.70 24.36 5.66
C THR A 173 0.79 24.32 5.33
N PRO A 174 1.70 23.86 6.21
CA PRO A 174 3.11 23.76 5.87
C PRO A 174 3.39 22.70 4.80
N THR A 175 2.65 21.56 4.81
CA THR A 175 2.81 20.51 3.80
C THR A 175 2.41 21.01 2.41
N LEU A 176 1.32 21.77 2.28
CA LEU A 176 0.90 22.33 0.99
C LEU A 176 1.92 23.31 0.42
N SER A 177 2.54 24.13 1.28
CA SER A 177 3.63 25.02 0.86
C SER A 177 4.81 24.21 0.33
N LYS A 178 5.21 23.16 1.07
CA LYS A 178 6.33 22.29 0.66
C LYS A 178 6.04 21.53 -0.65
N ALA A 179 4.83 21.02 -0.82
CA ALA A 179 4.42 20.36 -2.05
C ALA A 179 4.49 21.28 -3.28
N LYS A 180 4.16 22.60 -3.12
CA LYS A 180 4.32 23.59 -4.18
C LYS A 180 5.78 23.85 -4.55
N GLU A 181 6.68 23.89 -3.58
CA GLU A 181 8.12 23.98 -3.81
C GLU A 181 8.65 22.76 -4.59
N GLU A 182 8.26 21.55 -4.16
CA GLU A 182 8.65 20.30 -4.83
C GLU A 182 8.10 20.23 -6.26
N LEU A 183 6.87 20.70 -6.49
CA LEU A 183 6.29 20.80 -7.83
C LEU A 183 7.08 21.78 -8.70
N ALA A 184 7.57 22.88 -8.13
CA ALA A 184 8.43 23.83 -8.86
C ALA A 184 9.77 23.19 -9.27
N ASP A 185 10.38 22.40 -8.39
CA ASP A 185 11.60 21.63 -8.69
C ASP A 185 11.35 20.62 -9.82
N ILE A 186 10.25 19.86 -9.76
CA ILE A 186 9.84 18.92 -10.82
C ILE A 186 9.67 19.63 -12.16
N ASN A 187 8.96 20.77 -12.18
CA ASN A 187 8.77 21.53 -13.41
C ASN A 187 10.09 22.13 -13.93
N ALA A 188 11.04 22.42 -13.05
CA ALA A 188 12.38 22.86 -13.48
C ALA A 188 13.15 21.72 -14.18
N GLU A 189 13.06 20.49 -13.68
CA GLU A 189 13.67 19.31 -14.33
C GLU A 189 13.01 19.02 -15.69
N ILE A 190 11.67 19.13 -15.80
CA ILE A 190 10.94 19.00 -17.08
C ILE A 190 11.48 19.99 -18.13
N LYS A 191 11.71 21.25 -17.71
CA LYS A 191 12.28 22.27 -18.59
C LYS A 191 13.73 21.98 -19.00
N LYS A 192 14.55 21.45 -18.10
CA LYS A 192 15.92 21.02 -18.41
C LYS A 192 15.96 19.92 -19.47
N ASP A 193 14.97 19.01 -19.45
CA ASP A 193 14.78 17.99 -20.48
C ASP A 193 14.24 18.55 -21.80
N GLY A 194 14.09 19.87 -21.94
CA GLY A 194 13.58 20.54 -23.16
C GLY A 194 12.08 20.32 -23.40
N LYS A 195 11.34 19.91 -22.34
CA LYS A 195 9.89 19.66 -22.42
C LYS A 195 9.11 20.89 -21.97
N THR A 196 7.87 21.02 -22.48
CA THR A 196 7.00 22.19 -22.23
C THR A 196 5.70 21.87 -21.50
N PHE A 197 5.46 20.59 -21.15
CA PHE A 197 4.26 20.22 -20.41
C PHE A 197 4.37 20.52 -18.91
N THR A 198 3.24 20.67 -18.26
CA THR A 198 3.15 20.73 -16.80
C THR A 198 3.14 19.31 -16.23
N ALA A 199 3.78 19.12 -15.07
CA ALA A 199 3.81 17.81 -14.40
C ALA A 199 2.41 17.31 -14.06
N GLU A 200 2.15 16.06 -14.42
CA GLU A 200 0.98 15.30 -14.08
C GLU A 200 1.32 14.21 -13.06
N GLY A 201 0.33 13.49 -12.54
CA GLY A 201 0.57 12.45 -11.53
C GLY A 201 1.55 11.34 -11.94
N TRP A 202 1.57 10.98 -13.23
CA TRP A 202 2.49 10.00 -13.80
C TRP A 202 3.91 10.53 -14.07
N ASP A 203 4.12 11.83 -13.98
CA ASP A 203 5.42 12.46 -14.12
C ASP A 203 6.14 12.63 -12.78
N TRP A 204 5.37 12.64 -11.67
CA TRP A 204 5.87 13.00 -10.35
C TRP A 204 7.06 12.13 -9.93
N ARG A 205 6.92 10.80 -9.94
CA ARG A 205 7.99 9.88 -9.49
C ARG A 205 9.24 9.99 -10.36
N TYR A 206 9.05 10.10 -11.66
CA TYR A 206 10.13 10.18 -12.64
C TYR A 206 10.97 11.43 -12.44
N TYR A 207 10.35 12.60 -12.36
CA TYR A 207 11.08 13.85 -12.19
C TYR A 207 11.50 14.13 -10.74
N ALA A 208 10.79 13.61 -9.75
CA ALA A 208 11.22 13.68 -8.36
C ALA A 208 12.52 12.90 -8.12
N ASP A 209 12.71 11.74 -8.76
CA ASP A 209 13.97 10.99 -8.70
C ASP A 209 15.13 11.78 -9.30
N ARG A 210 14.92 12.42 -10.43
CA ARG A 210 15.90 13.28 -11.09
C ARG A 210 16.24 14.52 -10.25
N ALA A 211 15.25 15.19 -9.68
CA ALA A 211 15.46 16.32 -8.78
C ALA A 211 16.22 15.88 -7.50
N LYS A 212 15.90 14.72 -6.94
CA LYS A 212 16.61 14.11 -5.80
C LYS A 212 18.07 13.84 -6.16
N LYS A 213 18.33 13.22 -7.31
CA LYS A 213 19.68 12.94 -7.78
C LYS A 213 20.48 14.23 -8.01
N ALA A 214 19.85 15.25 -8.62
CA ALA A 214 20.49 16.55 -8.84
C ALA A 214 20.82 17.29 -7.53
N LYS A 215 19.98 17.18 -6.49
CA LYS A 215 20.16 17.86 -5.19
C LYS A 215 21.12 17.15 -4.25
N PHE A 216 21.10 15.83 -4.22
CA PHE A 216 21.76 15.03 -3.17
C PHE A 216 22.85 14.11 -3.71
N ASP A 217 23.05 14.04 -5.03
CA ASP A 217 23.97 13.10 -5.70
C ASP A 217 23.76 11.64 -5.22
N LEU A 218 22.52 11.30 -4.91
CA LEU A 218 22.14 10.00 -4.40
C LEU A 218 21.47 9.16 -5.49
N ASP A 219 22.10 8.05 -5.85
CA ASP A 219 21.52 7.02 -6.70
C ASP A 219 21.15 5.78 -5.84
N GLU A 220 19.87 5.45 -5.78
CA GLU A 220 19.37 4.30 -5.01
C GLU A 220 19.98 2.96 -5.46
N ASN A 221 20.39 2.85 -6.74
CA ASN A 221 21.07 1.67 -7.25
C ASN A 221 22.44 1.43 -6.60
N GLN A 222 23.10 2.48 -6.08
CA GLN A 222 24.37 2.34 -5.33
C GLN A 222 24.14 1.80 -3.92
N VAL A 223 22.96 2.06 -3.33
CA VAL A 223 22.61 1.59 -1.97
C VAL A 223 22.08 0.16 -2.00
N ARG A 224 21.41 -0.24 -3.09
CA ARG A 224 20.74 -1.53 -3.24
C ARG A 224 21.61 -2.76 -2.94
N PRO A 225 22.90 -2.86 -3.34
CA PRO A 225 23.75 -4.01 -3.02
C PRO A 225 23.96 -4.25 -1.52
N TYR A 226 23.85 -3.19 -0.71
CA TYR A 226 23.98 -3.29 0.74
C TYR A 226 22.71 -3.86 1.41
N LEU A 227 21.55 -3.77 0.75
CA LEU A 227 20.25 -4.19 1.26
C LEU A 227 19.82 -5.57 0.72
N LYS A 228 20.79 -6.47 0.50
CA LYS A 228 20.50 -7.88 0.22
C LYS A 228 19.84 -8.52 1.45
N LEU A 229 18.92 -9.45 1.23
CA LEU A 229 18.16 -10.11 2.29
C LEU A 229 19.07 -10.67 3.39
N GLU A 230 20.17 -11.35 2.99
CA GLU A 230 21.13 -11.91 3.93
C GLU A 230 21.79 -10.83 4.78
N ASN A 231 22.22 -9.73 4.18
CA ASN A 231 22.84 -8.60 4.90
C ASN A 231 21.85 -7.96 5.88
N VAL A 232 20.59 -7.80 5.48
CA VAL A 232 19.53 -7.21 6.34
C VAL A 232 19.24 -8.15 7.51
N ARG A 233 19.08 -9.44 7.26
CA ARG A 233 18.87 -10.46 8.31
C ARG A 233 20.00 -10.45 9.32
N ASP A 234 21.25 -10.51 8.85
CA ASP A 234 22.43 -10.54 9.72
C ASP A 234 22.55 -9.22 10.50
N GLY A 235 22.18 -8.10 9.87
CA GLY A 235 22.09 -6.81 10.53
C GLY A 235 21.04 -6.78 11.65
N VAL A 236 19.87 -7.33 11.43
CA VAL A 236 18.82 -7.46 12.46
C VAL A 236 19.31 -8.32 13.62
N PHE A 237 19.92 -9.46 13.34
CA PHE A 237 20.47 -10.35 14.36
C PHE A 237 21.59 -9.67 15.18
N TYR A 238 22.46 -8.93 14.51
CA TYR A 238 23.50 -8.15 15.16
C TYR A 238 22.90 -7.10 16.13
N VAL A 239 21.92 -6.32 15.67
CA VAL A 239 21.28 -5.27 16.49
C VAL A 239 20.54 -5.89 17.69
N ALA A 240 19.77 -6.96 17.47
CA ALA A 240 19.06 -7.66 18.54
C ALA A 240 20.03 -8.23 19.59
N ASN A 241 21.16 -8.79 19.15
CA ASN A 241 22.20 -9.26 20.06
C ASN A 241 22.81 -8.10 20.88
N LYS A 242 23.13 -6.97 20.23
CA LYS A 242 23.74 -5.81 20.92
C LYS A 242 22.80 -5.15 21.91
N LEU A 243 21.51 -5.06 21.61
CA LEU A 243 20.52 -4.39 22.47
C LEU A 243 19.99 -5.29 23.58
N TYR A 244 19.78 -6.58 23.28
CA TYR A 244 19.04 -7.47 24.17
C TYR A 244 19.80 -8.75 24.55
N GLY A 245 20.98 -8.99 24.00
CA GLY A 245 21.74 -10.23 24.22
C GLY A 245 21.14 -11.47 23.54
N ILE A 246 20.18 -11.29 22.65
CA ILE A 246 19.49 -12.41 21.95
C ILE A 246 20.45 -13.00 20.92
N THR A 247 20.50 -14.34 20.87
CA THR A 247 21.24 -15.10 19.85
C THR A 247 20.26 -15.86 18.95
N PHE A 248 20.63 -15.98 17.68
CA PHE A 248 19.83 -16.67 16.67
C PHE A 248 20.59 -17.90 16.17
N THR A 249 19.94 -19.04 16.11
CA THR A 249 20.51 -20.28 15.58
C THR A 249 19.60 -20.76 14.44
N GLN A 250 20.19 -21.01 13.28
CA GLN A 250 19.45 -21.61 12.16
C GLN A 250 19.12 -23.07 12.46
N LEU A 251 17.86 -23.44 12.25
CA LEU A 251 17.39 -24.81 12.39
C LEU A 251 17.05 -25.37 11.00
N ASP A 252 17.83 -26.35 10.56
CA ASP A 252 17.72 -26.89 9.18
C ASP A 252 16.68 -28.02 9.04
N ASN A 253 16.14 -28.56 10.14
CA ASN A 253 15.34 -29.78 10.15
C ASN A 253 13.95 -29.64 10.79
N LEU A 254 13.36 -28.45 10.78
CA LEU A 254 11.99 -28.27 11.26
C LEU A 254 10.98 -28.76 10.20
N PRO A 255 9.95 -29.52 10.60
CA PRO A 255 8.85 -29.83 9.70
C PRO A 255 8.12 -28.51 9.35
N LEU A 256 8.24 -28.08 8.09
CA LEU A 256 7.57 -26.87 7.62
C LEU A 256 6.05 -27.12 7.55
N PRO A 257 5.23 -26.26 8.12
CA PRO A 257 3.76 -26.36 8.05
C PRO A 257 3.24 -26.25 6.60
N HIS A 258 4.02 -25.65 5.69
CA HIS A 258 3.74 -25.59 4.26
C HIS A 258 5.03 -25.53 3.45
N PRO A 259 5.12 -26.23 2.29
CA PRO A 259 6.34 -26.27 1.47
C PRO A 259 6.86 -24.91 0.97
N CYS A 260 6.00 -23.90 0.87
CA CYS A 260 6.40 -22.55 0.44
C CYS A 260 6.97 -21.68 1.59
N LEU A 261 6.93 -22.16 2.84
CA LEU A 261 7.51 -21.46 3.99
C LEU A 261 8.99 -21.84 4.12
N LEU A 262 9.81 -21.28 3.26
CA LEU A 262 11.27 -21.49 3.30
C LEU A 262 11.96 -20.76 4.44
N TYR A 263 11.32 -19.72 5.00
CA TYR A 263 11.86 -18.88 6.07
C TYR A 263 10.76 -18.51 7.04
N THR A 264 10.73 -19.13 8.19
CA THR A 264 9.96 -18.67 9.34
C THR A 264 10.93 -18.33 10.46
N SER A 265 10.81 -17.14 11.04
CA SER A 265 11.42 -16.86 12.33
C SER A 265 10.31 -16.95 13.38
N ASP A 266 10.45 -17.87 14.29
CA ASP A 266 9.47 -18.17 15.35
C ASP A 266 9.54 -17.16 16.52
N ALA A 267 10.42 -16.18 16.43
CA ALA A 267 10.63 -15.18 17.47
C ALA A 267 9.43 -14.21 17.66
N ALA A 268 8.45 -14.22 16.77
CA ALA A 268 7.28 -13.35 16.88
C ALA A 268 6.18 -13.90 17.80
N ASP A 269 6.11 -15.21 18.01
CA ASP A 269 5.05 -15.85 18.82
C ASP A 269 5.37 -15.90 20.32
N ASP A 270 6.63 -15.86 20.71
CA ASP A 270 7.04 -15.88 22.12
C ASP A 270 6.97 -14.51 22.82
N MET A 271 6.58 -13.44 22.11
CA MET A 271 6.43 -12.08 22.67
C MET A 271 4.96 -11.62 22.79
N GLN A 272 4.02 -12.54 22.95
CA GLN A 272 2.64 -12.20 23.30
C GLN A 272 2.37 -12.24 24.80
#